data_cff7a51679a3ad99e7bbcc24aa37bc35
#
_entry.id   cff7a51679a3ad99e7bbcc24aa37bc35
#
_cell.length_a   1.000
_cell.length_b   1.000
_cell.length_c   1.000
_cell.angle_alpha   90.00
_cell.angle_beta   90.00
_cell.angle_gamma   90.00
#
_symmetry.space_group_name_H-M   'P 1'
#
loop_
_entity.id
_entity.type
_entity.pdbx_description
1 polymer ?
#
loop_
_entity_poly.entity_id
_entity_poly.type
_entity_poly.pdbx_seq_one_letter_code
_entity_poly.pdbx_strand_id
1 'polypeptide(L)'
;MSRFEPHRGFLLSDEGWCLERIAQWLKLLRANIYGDVVPLAIESAPCADPLEVSTRLSVAYHPLSEGDRWGRAWDYRWFRFTGEVPAAWAGCRVDARINLGGEAGVLDAMGEVSKRLTAGSVFDIWYEVDDVALFDPAKGGEAVQLHLQAWASRLDGISRPEDPGRDDAGRNGSHDAVVKMARLCVVRPEVKALFHDAEVLEGVALQSPPHTTRRARVIKALMDAIFTWQDDPGRSTEARRILAPELARKASASAMEMVATGHAHIDTGWLWRVRDSIGKCARTFAAQ
;
A
#
# COMPACT_ATOMS: atom_id res chain seq x y z
N MET A 1 10.48 -12.83 5.07
CA MET A 1 9.73 -13.90 5.77
C MET A 1 8.26 -13.62 5.58
N SER A 2 7.57 -14.45 4.78
CA SER A 2 6.16 -14.28 4.52
C SER A 2 5.39 -14.30 5.86
N ARG A 3 4.61 -13.25 6.14
CA ARG A 3 3.65 -13.21 7.26
C ARG A 3 2.65 -14.38 7.23
N PHE A 4 2.66 -15.18 6.17
CA PHE A 4 1.65 -16.17 5.83
C PHE A 4 2.19 -17.55 5.48
N GLU A 5 3.36 -17.94 6.01
CA GLU A 5 3.56 -19.36 6.21
C GLU A 5 2.92 -19.71 7.56
N PRO A 6 1.65 -20.15 7.57
CA PRO A 6 1.18 -20.85 8.75
C PRO A 6 2.07 -22.06 8.84
N HIS A 7 2.62 -22.32 10.00
CA HIS A 7 3.01 -23.66 10.34
C HIS A 7 1.76 -24.51 10.13
N ARG A 8 1.62 -25.07 8.95
CA ARG A 8 0.57 -26.00 8.57
C ARG A 8 0.82 -27.40 9.18
N GLY A 9 1.19 -27.41 10.45
CA GLY A 9 0.81 -28.52 11.28
C GLY A 9 -0.66 -28.33 11.57
N PHE A 10 -1.49 -29.28 11.29
CA PHE A 10 -2.86 -29.34 11.76
C PHE A 10 -2.85 -29.10 13.28
N LEU A 11 -2.92 -27.83 13.67
CA LEU A 11 -3.13 -27.48 15.04
C LEU A 11 -4.61 -27.65 15.31
N LEU A 12 -4.95 -28.82 15.73
CA LEU A 12 -6.25 -29.13 16.35
C LEU A 12 -6.42 -28.41 17.70
N SER A 13 -5.62 -27.36 17.98
CA SER A 13 -5.82 -26.52 19.14
C SER A 13 -6.83 -25.43 18.82
N ASP A 14 -7.76 -25.15 19.72
CA ASP A 14 -8.73 -24.06 19.62
C ASP A 14 -8.05 -22.72 19.30
N GLU A 15 -6.84 -22.50 19.79
CA GLU A 15 -6.02 -21.31 19.52
C GLU A 15 -5.59 -21.20 18.06
N GLY A 16 -5.15 -22.29 17.43
CA GLY A 16 -4.77 -22.32 16.01
C GLY A 16 -5.94 -21.99 15.10
N TRP A 17 -7.10 -22.55 15.40
CA TRP A 17 -8.33 -22.24 14.68
C TRP A 17 -8.73 -20.77 14.82
N CYS A 18 -8.63 -20.20 16.03
CA CYS A 18 -8.89 -18.77 16.25
C CYS A 18 -7.96 -17.87 15.42
N LEU A 19 -6.67 -18.19 15.38
CA LEU A 19 -5.68 -17.40 14.62
C LEU A 19 -5.96 -17.48 13.11
N GLU A 20 -6.31 -18.64 12.58
CA GLU A 20 -6.71 -18.75 11.16
C GLU A 20 -7.97 -17.94 10.86
N ARG A 21 -8.96 -17.97 11.76
CA ARG A 21 -10.17 -17.17 11.60
C ARG A 21 -9.90 -15.67 11.65
N ILE A 22 -9.01 -15.23 12.52
CA ILE A 22 -8.55 -13.83 12.60
C ILE A 22 -7.86 -13.42 11.29
N ALA A 23 -6.95 -14.25 10.77
CA ALA A 23 -6.28 -13.97 9.50
C ALA A 23 -7.24 -13.89 8.31
N GLN A 24 -8.27 -14.73 8.28
CA GLN A 24 -9.34 -14.65 7.27
C GLN A 24 -10.15 -13.37 7.42
N TRP A 25 -10.49 -13.00 8.64
CA TRP A 25 -11.23 -11.78 8.93
C TRP A 25 -10.45 -10.52 8.50
N LEU A 26 -9.15 -10.45 8.76
CA LEU A 26 -8.30 -9.36 8.28
C LEU A 26 -8.32 -9.21 6.76
N LYS A 27 -8.36 -10.32 6.01
CA LYS A 27 -8.53 -10.27 4.56
C LYS A 27 -9.89 -9.70 4.16
N LEU A 28 -10.96 -10.08 4.87
CA LEU A 28 -12.30 -9.54 4.63
C LEU A 28 -12.37 -8.04 4.97
N LEU A 29 -11.80 -7.61 6.10
CA LEU A 29 -11.72 -6.20 6.45
C LEU A 29 -10.99 -5.42 5.36
N ARG A 30 -9.81 -5.90 4.94
CA ARG A 30 -9.01 -5.24 3.89
C ARG A 30 -9.78 -5.10 2.58
N ALA A 31 -10.53 -6.12 2.18
CA ALA A 31 -11.37 -6.09 0.99
C ALA A 31 -12.55 -5.10 1.12
N ASN A 32 -12.97 -4.79 2.34
CA ASN A 32 -14.10 -3.90 2.62
C ASN A 32 -13.69 -2.45 2.95
N ILE A 33 -12.39 -2.13 2.99
CA ILE A 33 -11.91 -0.75 3.21
C ILE A 33 -12.47 0.21 2.15
N TYR A 34 -12.53 -0.27 0.91
CA TYR A 34 -13.02 0.51 -0.21
C TYR A 34 -14.42 0.04 -0.63
N GLY A 35 -15.30 0.99 -0.85
CA GLY A 35 -16.66 0.77 -1.34
C GLY A 35 -16.75 0.88 -2.86
N ASP A 36 -17.67 1.75 -3.31
CA ASP A 36 -17.88 1.99 -4.74
C ASP A 36 -16.61 2.48 -5.42
N VAL A 37 -16.44 2.08 -6.68
CA VAL A 37 -15.26 2.40 -7.48
C VAL A 37 -15.66 2.86 -8.86
N VAL A 38 -14.89 3.81 -9.44
CA VAL A 38 -14.98 4.20 -10.85
C VAL A 38 -13.56 4.26 -11.44
N PRO A 39 -13.38 3.90 -12.71
CA PRO A 39 -12.06 3.94 -13.35
C PRO A 39 -11.59 5.39 -13.53
N LEU A 40 -10.27 5.58 -13.49
CA LEU A 40 -9.60 6.77 -13.98
C LEU A 40 -9.16 6.55 -15.43
N ALA A 41 -9.26 7.58 -16.25
CA ALA A 41 -8.57 7.58 -17.55
C ALA A 41 -7.06 7.65 -17.32
N ILE A 42 -6.31 6.86 -18.08
CA ILE A 42 -4.87 6.68 -17.90
C ILE A 42 -4.17 7.10 -19.17
N GLU A 43 -3.19 7.97 -19.04
CA GLU A 43 -2.32 8.35 -20.14
C GLU A 43 -0.87 8.34 -19.67
N SER A 44 0.06 8.01 -20.58
CA SER A 44 1.48 8.03 -20.26
C SER A 44 2.30 8.67 -21.37
N ALA A 45 3.45 9.21 -20.98
CA ALA A 45 4.43 9.78 -21.89
C ALA A 45 5.85 9.33 -21.49
N PRO A 46 6.79 9.24 -22.46
CA PRO A 46 8.18 8.97 -22.15
C PRO A 46 8.75 10.05 -21.21
N CYS A 47 9.57 9.62 -20.27
CA CYS A 47 10.34 10.51 -19.39
C CYS A 47 11.82 10.34 -19.71
N ALA A 48 12.35 11.23 -20.57
CA ALA A 48 13.73 11.15 -21.01
C ALA A 48 14.72 11.50 -19.89
N ASP A 49 14.39 12.52 -19.11
CA ASP A 49 15.13 12.88 -17.88
C ASP A 49 14.17 13.00 -16.70
N PRO A 50 14.32 12.12 -15.69
CA PRO A 50 13.49 12.17 -14.50
C PRO A 50 13.70 13.40 -13.64
N LEU A 51 14.78 14.17 -13.85
CA LEU A 51 15.08 15.39 -13.11
C LEU A 51 14.41 16.64 -13.73
N GLU A 52 14.05 16.58 -15.01
CA GLU A 52 13.35 17.66 -15.71
C GLU A 52 11.83 17.53 -15.55
N VAL A 53 11.33 17.71 -14.32
CA VAL A 53 9.93 17.47 -13.96
C VAL A 53 8.95 18.36 -14.75
N SER A 54 9.36 19.54 -15.17
CA SER A 54 8.54 20.46 -15.98
C SER A 54 8.16 19.87 -17.34
N THR A 55 8.97 18.98 -17.90
CA THR A 55 8.72 18.34 -19.20
C THR A 55 7.40 17.57 -19.24
N ARG A 56 6.90 17.11 -18.07
CA ARG A 56 5.58 16.45 -17.95
C ARG A 56 4.42 17.26 -18.52
N LEU A 57 4.56 18.59 -18.60
CA LEU A 57 3.50 19.48 -19.07
C LEU A 57 3.52 19.69 -20.60
N SER A 58 4.64 19.37 -21.25
CA SER A 58 4.87 19.65 -22.68
C SER A 58 4.98 18.40 -23.55
N VAL A 59 5.09 17.20 -22.96
CA VAL A 59 5.18 15.95 -23.70
C VAL A 59 3.81 15.49 -24.21
N ALA A 60 3.82 14.75 -25.33
CA ALA A 60 2.63 14.11 -25.85
C ALA A 60 2.29 12.85 -25.03
N TYR A 61 1.11 12.84 -24.43
CA TYR A 61 0.57 11.70 -23.71
C TYR A 61 -0.21 10.78 -24.64
N HIS A 62 -0.13 9.49 -24.40
CA HIS A 62 -0.85 8.44 -25.11
C HIS A 62 -1.69 7.62 -24.12
N PRO A 63 -2.91 7.23 -24.50
CA PRO A 63 -3.80 6.47 -23.63
C PRO A 63 -3.22 5.09 -23.32
N LEU A 64 -3.50 4.62 -22.10
CA LEU A 64 -3.25 3.27 -21.63
C LEU A 64 -4.48 2.72 -20.90
N SER A 65 -4.49 1.40 -20.72
CA SER A 65 -5.53 0.67 -20.00
C SER A 65 -4.92 -0.17 -18.87
N GLU A 66 -5.74 -0.57 -17.91
CA GLU A 66 -5.35 -1.63 -16.97
C GLU A 66 -4.97 -2.89 -17.75
N GLY A 67 -3.85 -3.50 -17.40
CA GLY A 67 -3.27 -4.64 -18.10
C GLY A 67 -2.18 -4.28 -19.12
N ASP A 68 -2.09 -3.03 -19.55
CA ASP A 68 -1.08 -2.60 -20.51
C ASP A 68 0.31 -2.55 -19.89
N ARG A 69 1.31 -3.00 -20.65
CA ARG A 69 2.72 -2.84 -20.31
C ARG A 69 3.16 -1.42 -20.66
N TRP A 70 3.95 -0.80 -19.76
CA TRP A 70 4.36 0.58 -19.98
C TRP A 70 5.87 0.82 -19.90
N GLY A 71 6.64 -0.08 -19.32
CA GLY A 71 8.07 0.10 -19.20
C GLY A 71 8.79 -1.21 -18.92
N ARG A 72 10.06 -1.29 -19.33
CA ARG A 72 11.01 -2.29 -18.91
C ARG A 72 11.69 -1.82 -17.63
N ALA A 73 12.40 -2.72 -16.95
CA ALA A 73 13.18 -2.34 -15.78
C ALA A 73 14.04 -1.10 -16.06
N TRP A 74 14.03 -0.17 -15.12
CA TRP A 74 14.73 1.12 -15.17
C TRP A 74 14.16 2.18 -16.10
N ASP A 75 13.08 1.92 -16.81
CA ASP A 75 12.38 2.94 -17.57
C ASP A 75 11.65 3.90 -16.66
N TYR A 76 11.66 5.17 -17.03
CA TYR A 76 10.85 6.21 -16.43
C TYR A 76 9.74 6.63 -17.37
N ARG A 77 8.55 6.91 -16.78
CA ARG A 77 7.43 7.50 -17.52
C ARG A 77 6.68 8.52 -16.70
N TRP A 78 6.17 9.50 -17.39
CA TRP A 78 5.13 10.38 -16.87
C TRP A 78 3.78 9.70 -17.04
N PHE A 79 2.96 9.81 -16.01
CA PHE A 79 1.56 9.40 -16.05
C PHE A 79 0.67 10.58 -15.74
N ARG A 80 -0.48 10.64 -16.41
CA ARG A 80 -1.58 11.53 -16.13
C ARG A 80 -2.83 10.69 -15.94
N PHE A 81 -3.49 10.88 -14.81
CA PHE A 81 -4.75 10.24 -14.49
C PHE A 81 -5.81 11.32 -14.42
N THR A 82 -6.96 11.11 -15.07
CA THR A 82 -8.07 12.04 -15.07
C THR A 82 -9.38 11.32 -14.78
N GLY A 83 -10.31 12.02 -14.14
CA GLY A 83 -11.64 11.50 -13.81
C GLY A 83 -12.49 12.55 -13.16
N GLU A 84 -13.66 12.13 -12.70
CA GLU A 84 -14.61 12.96 -11.98
C GLU A 84 -15.20 12.16 -10.82
N VAL A 85 -15.33 12.79 -9.68
CA VAL A 85 -15.99 12.17 -8.51
C VAL A 85 -17.49 12.09 -8.80
N PRO A 86 -18.11 10.91 -8.76
CA PRO A 86 -19.55 10.79 -8.95
C PRO A 86 -20.34 11.67 -7.98
N ALA A 87 -21.39 12.33 -8.47
CA ALA A 87 -22.24 13.19 -7.64
C ALA A 87 -22.85 12.43 -6.44
N ALA A 88 -23.10 11.13 -6.60
CA ALA A 88 -23.63 10.26 -5.55
C ALA A 88 -22.65 10.05 -4.37
N TRP A 89 -21.36 10.40 -4.54
CA TRP A 89 -20.35 10.27 -3.49
C TRP A 89 -20.18 11.54 -2.63
N ALA A 90 -21.07 12.50 -2.78
CA ALA A 90 -21.08 13.68 -1.91
C ALA A 90 -21.16 13.28 -0.42
N GLY A 91 -20.30 13.85 0.39
CA GLY A 91 -20.15 13.53 1.82
C GLY A 91 -19.25 12.33 2.12
N CYS A 92 -18.79 11.59 1.11
CA CYS A 92 -17.88 10.47 1.29
C CYS A 92 -16.42 10.94 1.27
N ARG A 93 -15.56 10.16 1.92
CA ARG A 93 -14.11 10.24 1.67
C ARG A 93 -13.78 9.50 0.36
N VAL A 94 -13.00 10.15 -0.51
CA VAL A 94 -12.59 9.59 -1.80
C VAL A 94 -11.07 9.57 -1.91
N ASP A 95 -10.53 8.40 -2.16
CA ASP A 95 -9.11 8.19 -2.47
C ASP A 95 -8.98 7.71 -3.93
N ALA A 96 -7.87 8.04 -4.60
CA ALA A 96 -7.46 7.34 -5.81
C ALA A 96 -6.63 6.11 -5.41
N ARG A 97 -6.86 4.98 -6.07
CA ARG A 97 -6.03 3.80 -5.96
C ARG A 97 -5.30 3.56 -7.27
N ILE A 98 -3.98 3.57 -7.22
CA ILE A 98 -3.12 3.48 -8.40
C ILE A 98 -1.99 2.49 -8.12
N ASN A 99 -1.93 1.42 -8.90
CA ASN A 99 -0.84 0.47 -8.89
C ASN A 99 -0.30 0.28 -10.31
N LEU A 100 0.93 0.72 -10.53
CA LEU A 100 1.61 0.69 -11.82
C LEU A 100 2.57 -0.49 -11.98
N GLY A 101 2.61 -1.43 -11.03
CA GLY A 101 3.53 -2.56 -11.05
C GLY A 101 5.01 -2.19 -10.79
N GLY A 102 5.26 -0.93 -10.44
CA GLY A 102 6.58 -0.38 -10.12
C GLY A 102 6.48 0.62 -8.97
N GLU A 103 7.46 1.50 -8.87
CA GLU A 103 7.43 2.63 -7.95
C GLU A 103 6.94 3.90 -8.64
N ALA A 104 6.26 4.78 -7.92
CA ALA A 104 5.90 6.09 -8.44
C ALA A 104 5.91 7.17 -7.35
N GLY A 105 6.13 8.41 -7.78
CA GLY A 105 5.92 9.62 -7.00
C GLY A 105 4.71 10.37 -7.54
N VAL A 106 3.74 10.66 -6.70
CA VAL A 106 2.63 11.57 -7.01
C VAL A 106 3.17 12.99 -6.91
N LEU A 107 2.96 13.77 -7.94
CA LEU A 107 3.50 15.13 -8.05
C LEU A 107 2.42 16.15 -7.67
N ASP A 108 2.81 17.13 -6.89
CA ASP A 108 1.99 18.31 -6.63
C ASP A 108 2.01 19.30 -7.81
N ALA A 109 1.35 20.44 -7.64
CA ALA A 109 1.29 21.49 -8.66
C ALA A 109 2.67 22.05 -9.01
N MET A 110 3.61 22.07 -8.08
CA MET A 110 4.98 22.56 -8.26
C MET A 110 5.89 21.49 -8.89
N GLY A 111 5.43 20.23 -8.91
CA GLY A 111 6.19 19.09 -9.42
C GLY A 111 7.02 18.38 -8.36
N GLU A 112 6.80 18.71 -7.09
CA GLU A 112 7.43 18.01 -6.00
C GLU A 112 6.68 16.70 -5.69
N VAL A 113 7.42 15.69 -5.22
CA VAL A 113 6.81 14.41 -4.83
C VAL A 113 6.09 14.59 -3.50
N SER A 114 4.78 14.51 -3.53
CA SER A 114 3.90 14.63 -2.35
C SER A 114 3.60 13.29 -1.68
N LYS A 115 3.65 12.19 -2.44
CA LYS A 115 3.40 10.85 -1.94
C LYS A 115 4.13 9.79 -2.78
N ARG A 116 4.64 8.76 -2.10
CA ARG A 116 5.20 7.56 -2.74
C ARG A 116 4.13 6.51 -2.95
N LEU A 117 4.14 5.89 -4.13
CA LEU A 117 3.43 4.65 -4.40
C LEU A 117 4.42 3.52 -4.68
N THR A 118 4.09 2.30 -4.28
CA THR A 118 4.91 1.12 -4.56
C THR A 118 4.05 -0.13 -4.69
N ALA A 119 4.43 -1.00 -5.60
CA ALA A 119 3.78 -2.30 -5.82
C ALA A 119 4.39 -3.42 -4.97
N GLY A 120 5.32 -3.11 -4.09
CA GLY A 120 6.00 -4.05 -3.21
C GLY A 120 7.34 -3.54 -2.75
N SER A 121 8.01 -4.29 -1.85
CA SER A 121 9.36 -4.02 -1.39
C SER A 121 10.23 -5.28 -1.44
N VAL A 122 11.55 -5.11 -1.30
CA VAL A 122 12.51 -6.23 -1.24
C VAL A 122 12.24 -7.18 -0.08
N PHE A 123 11.76 -6.63 1.03
CA PHE A 123 11.53 -7.38 2.26
C PHE A 123 10.11 -7.93 2.37
N ASP A 124 9.17 -7.31 1.66
CA ASP A 124 7.77 -7.73 1.61
C ASP A 124 7.20 -7.40 0.23
N ILE A 125 7.15 -8.39 -0.63
CA ILE A 125 6.62 -8.25 -2.00
C ILE A 125 5.13 -7.95 -2.03
N TRP A 126 4.44 -8.15 -0.90
CA TRP A 126 3.01 -7.85 -0.73
C TRP A 126 2.77 -6.47 -0.10
N TYR A 127 3.85 -5.76 0.27
CA TYR A 127 3.76 -4.41 0.80
C TYR A 127 3.43 -3.44 -0.34
N GLU A 128 2.17 -3.12 -0.46
CA GLU A 128 1.66 -2.16 -1.46
C GLU A 128 1.29 -0.84 -0.79
N VAL A 129 1.65 0.27 -1.41
CA VAL A 129 1.14 1.61 -1.12
C VAL A 129 0.56 2.14 -2.41
N ASP A 130 -0.74 2.08 -2.55
CA ASP A 130 -1.47 2.36 -3.79
C ASP A 130 -2.57 3.42 -3.63
N ASP A 131 -2.77 3.96 -2.42
CA ASP A 131 -3.80 4.93 -2.11
C ASP A 131 -3.26 6.37 -2.12
N VAL A 132 -4.02 7.28 -2.71
CA VAL A 132 -3.81 8.73 -2.69
C VAL A 132 -5.08 9.40 -2.17
N ALA A 133 -5.01 10.00 -1.00
CA ALA A 133 -6.14 10.74 -0.43
C ALA A 133 -6.45 11.97 -1.29
N LEU A 134 -7.69 12.14 -1.71
CA LEU A 134 -8.11 13.25 -2.55
C LEU A 134 -9.07 14.20 -1.85
N PHE A 135 -10.18 13.67 -1.33
CA PHE A 135 -11.25 14.47 -0.75
C PHE A 135 -11.77 13.82 0.54
N ASP A 136 -11.98 14.65 1.58
CA ASP A 136 -12.54 14.20 2.86
C ASP A 136 -13.27 15.37 3.57
N PRO A 137 -14.58 15.55 3.37
CA PRO A 137 -15.45 14.85 2.43
C PRO A 137 -15.40 15.42 1.00
N ALA A 138 -15.79 14.59 0.01
CA ALA A 138 -16.05 15.03 -1.35
C ALA A 138 -17.36 15.81 -1.44
N LYS A 139 -17.49 16.68 -2.45
CA LYS A 139 -18.73 17.41 -2.76
C LYS A 139 -19.56 16.72 -3.83
N GLY A 140 -18.94 15.85 -4.62
CA GLY A 140 -19.50 15.26 -5.82
C GLY A 140 -19.37 16.17 -7.04
N GLY A 141 -18.86 15.61 -8.17
CA GLY A 141 -18.59 16.35 -9.39
C GLY A 141 -17.22 17.02 -9.46
N GLU A 142 -16.33 16.77 -8.49
CA GLU A 142 -14.98 17.31 -8.56
C GLU A 142 -14.17 16.64 -9.69
N ALA A 143 -13.56 17.47 -10.52
CA ALA A 143 -12.57 16.98 -11.49
C ALA A 143 -11.30 16.53 -10.76
N VAL A 144 -10.81 15.37 -11.14
CA VAL A 144 -9.56 14.80 -10.65
C VAL A 144 -8.53 14.81 -11.76
N GLN A 145 -7.35 15.34 -11.46
CA GLN A 145 -6.18 15.24 -12.31
C GLN A 145 -4.94 15.00 -11.45
N LEU A 146 -4.27 13.87 -11.68
CA LEU A 146 -3.03 13.51 -10.99
C LEU A 146 -1.91 13.36 -12.01
N HIS A 147 -0.74 13.87 -11.67
CA HIS A 147 0.50 13.63 -12.39
C HIS A 147 1.43 12.76 -11.54
N LEU A 148 2.00 11.74 -12.14
CA LEU A 148 2.95 10.86 -11.48
C LEU A 148 4.21 10.71 -12.32
N GLN A 149 5.33 10.63 -11.63
CA GLN A 149 6.56 10.09 -12.18
C GLN A 149 6.67 8.63 -11.75
N ALA A 150 6.63 7.71 -12.72
CA ALA A 150 6.72 6.29 -12.44
C ALA A 150 8.05 5.71 -12.89
N TRP A 151 8.51 4.73 -12.15
CA TRP A 151 9.73 3.99 -12.37
C TRP A 151 9.40 2.50 -12.46
N ALA A 152 9.72 1.89 -13.60
CA ALA A 152 9.45 0.49 -13.91
C ALA A 152 10.44 -0.45 -13.22
N SER A 153 10.73 -0.24 -11.94
CA SER A 153 11.59 -1.12 -11.18
C SER A 153 10.87 -1.66 -9.96
N ARG A 154 11.03 -2.94 -9.76
CA ARG A 154 10.79 -3.59 -8.48
C ARG A 154 12.15 -3.91 -7.89
N LEU A 155 12.35 -3.66 -6.61
CA LEU A 155 13.64 -3.89 -5.95
C LEU A 155 13.96 -5.37 -5.69
N ASP A 156 13.05 -6.28 -6.03
CA ASP A 156 13.23 -7.70 -5.94
C ASP A 156 13.89 -8.25 -7.22
N GLY A 157 15.16 -8.51 -7.19
CA GLY A 157 15.87 -9.18 -8.28
C GLY A 157 16.42 -8.28 -9.38
N ILE A 158 17.18 -7.36 -8.96
CA ILE A 158 17.66 -6.25 -9.78
C ILE A 158 18.85 -6.68 -10.63
N SER A 159 18.73 -6.55 -11.95
CA SER A 159 19.89 -6.35 -12.83
C SER A 159 20.28 -4.88 -12.84
N ARG A 160 21.58 -4.62 -12.94
CA ARG A 160 22.07 -3.25 -13.09
C ARG A 160 21.63 -2.69 -14.44
N PRO A 161 21.28 -1.39 -14.52
CA PRO A 161 20.89 -0.76 -15.78
C PRO A 161 21.96 -0.86 -16.88
N GLU A 162 23.22 -0.99 -16.47
CA GLU A 162 24.39 -1.02 -17.35
C GLU A 162 24.81 -2.42 -17.79
N ASP A 163 24.15 -3.49 -17.37
CA ASP A 163 24.49 -4.86 -17.78
C ASP A 163 23.96 -5.12 -19.22
N PRO A 164 24.76 -4.92 -20.28
CA PRO A 164 24.32 -5.13 -21.66
C PRO A 164 24.09 -6.63 -21.88
N GLY A 165 22.92 -6.98 -22.39
CA GLY A 165 22.57 -8.36 -22.71
C GLY A 165 21.99 -9.18 -21.57
N ARG A 166 21.83 -8.62 -20.38
CA ARG A 166 20.91 -9.13 -19.37
C ARG A 166 19.53 -8.55 -19.66
N ASP A 167 18.74 -9.31 -20.34
CA ASP A 167 17.30 -9.15 -20.18
C ASP A 167 16.95 -9.49 -18.73
N ASP A 168 16.08 -8.74 -18.13
CA ASP A 168 15.63 -8.94 -16.75
C ASP A 168 14.93 -10.30 -16.52
N ALA A 169 14.76 -11.09 -17.57
CA ALA A 169 14.32 -12.48 -17.54
C ALA A 169 15.29 -13.41 -16.79
N GLY A 170 16.52 -12.97 -16.51
CA GLY A 170 17.57 -13.87 -16.05
C GLY A 170 17.51 -14.29 -14.59
N ARG A 171 16.87 -13.55 -13.68
CA ARG A 171 16.82 -13.90 -12.26
C ARG A 171 15.44 -13.97 -11.63
N ASN A 172 14.47 -13.16 -12.03
CA ASN A 172 13.15 -13.09 -11.40
C ASN A 172 12.00 -12.86 -12.38
N GLY A 173 12.16 -13.27 -13.63
CA GLY A 173 11.18 -12.98 -14.68
C GLY A 173 11.30 -11.57 -15.24
N SER A 174 10.66 -11.29 -16.37
CA SER A 174 10.68 -9.97 -16.98
C SER A 174 9.96 -8.97 -16.07
N HIS A 175 10.66 -7.93 -15.67
CA HIS A 175 10.08 -6.80 -14.95
C HIS A 175 9.47 -5.79 -15.92
N ASP A 176 8.61 -6.27 -16.83
CA ASP A 176 7.77 -5.36 -17.56
C ASP A 176 6.73 -4.80 -16.59
N ALA A 177 6.83 -3.53 -16.32
CA ALA A 177 5.85 -2.88 -15.48
C ALA A 177 4.49 -2.81 -16.21
N VAL A 178 3.45 -3.20 -15.49
CA VAL A 178 2.08 -3.29 -16.00
C VAL A 178 1.18 -2.40 -15.16
N VAL A 179 0.29 -1.66 -15.79
CA VAL A 179 -0.78 -0.94 -15.09
C VAL A 179 -1.72 -1.98 -14.46
N LYS A 180 -1.67 -2.12 -13.15
CA LYS A 180 -2.50 -3.09 -12.46
C LYS A 180 -3.85 -2.53 -12.04
N MET A 181 -3.89 -1.23 -11.70
CA MET A 181 -5.11 -0.59 -11.20
C MET A 181 -4.98 0.94 -11.27
N ALA A 182 -6.08 1.62 -11.68
CA ALA A 182 -6.23 3.07 -11.58
C ALA A 182 -7.70 3.44 -11.41
N ARG A 183 -8.13 3.76 -10.20
CA ARG A 183 -9.55 3.94 -9.84
C ARG A 183 -9.73 5.02 -8.80
N LEU A 184 -10.86 5.72 -8.83
CA LEU A 184 -11.39 6.43 -7.66
C LEU A 184 -12.20 5.45 -6.82
N CYS A 185 -12.11 5.59 -5.50
CA CYS A 185 -12.77 4.70 -4.56
C CYS A 185 -13.38 5.50 -3.41
N VAL A 186 -14.59 5.15 -3.01
CA VAL A 186 -15.12 5.58 -1.72
C VAL A 186 -14.38 4.82 -0.61
N VAL A 187 -13.84 5.53 0.36
CA VAL A 187 -13.20 4.93 1.54
C VAL A 187 -14.22 4.76 2.65
N ARG A 188 -14.17 3.64 3.35
CA ARG A 188 -14.88 3.41 4.62
C ARG A 188 -13.90 3.57 5.79
N PRO A 189 -13.80 4.78 6.39
CA PRO A 189 -12.77 5.09 7.37
C PRO A 189 -12.81 4.17 8.60
N GLU A 190 -14.02 3.81 9.05
CA GLU A 190 -14.20 2.96 10.23
C GLU A 190 -13.75 1.52 9.98
N VAL A 191 -13.94 1.00 8.75
CA VAL A 191 -13.40 -0.30 8.35
C VAL A 191 -11.88 -0.26 8.27
N LYS A 192 -11.31 0.80 7.69
CA LYS A 192 -9.86 1.01 7.61
C LYS A 192 -9.23 1.06 9.00
N ALA A 193 -9.86 1.81 9.91
CA ALA A 193 -9.40 1.90 11.30
C ALA A 193 -9.52 0.56 12.04
N LEU A 194 -10.64 -0.17 11.88
CA LEU A 194 -10.81 -1.51 12.44
C LEU A 194 -9.76 -2.49 11.92
N PHE A 195 -9.46 -2.43 10.62
CA PHE A 195 -8.42 -3.26 10.02
C PHE A 195 -7.06 -3.05 10.71
N HIS A 196 -6.64 -1.79 10.87
CA HIS A 196 -5.36 -1.49 11.53
C HIS A 196 -5.35 -1.87 13.02
N ASP A 197 -6.43 -1.61 13.75
CA ASP A 197 -6.57 -2.02 15.15
C ASP A 197 -6.42 -3.55 15.30
N ALA A 198 -7.08 -4.30 14.41
CA ALA A 198 -7.05 -5.75 14.42
C ALA A 198 -5.68 -6.30 13.97
N GLU A 199 -5.05 -5.70 12.95
CA GLU A 199 -3.72 -6.09 12.45
C GLU A 199 -2.64 -5.93 13.53
N VAL A 200 -2.68 -4.82 14.30
CA VAL A 200 -1.77 -4.61 15.42
C VAL A 200 -1.97 -5.68 16.51
N LEU A 201 -3.21 -5.97 16.87
CA LEU A 201 -3.50 -6.98 17.90
C LEU A 201 -3.18 -8.40 17.43
N GLU A 202 -3.41 -8.74 16.16
CA GLU A 202 -2.95 -10.02 15.59
C GLU A 202 -1.42 -10.15 15.74
N GLY A 203 -0.67 -9.09 15.38
CA GLY A 203 0.79 -9.05 15.56
C GLY A 203 1.19 -9.29 17.02
N VAL A 204 0.50 -8.68 17.98
CA VAL A 204 0.73 -8.92 19.42
C VAL A 204 0.44 -10.37 19.80
N ALA A 205 -0.66 -10.96 19.30
CA ALA A 205 -0.98 -12.36 19.55
C ALA A 205 0.09 -13.30 18.99
N LEU A 206 0.53 -13.08 17.75
CA LEU A 206 1.51 -13.94 17.06
C LEU A 206 2.90 -13.88 17.72
N GLN A 207 3.31 -12.71 18.22
CA GLN A 207 4.61 -12.50 18.85
C GLN A 207 4.61 -12.85 20.35
N SER A 208 3.44 -12.98 20.98
CA SER A 208 3.36 -13.40 22.39
C SER A 208 3.61 -14.90 22.51
N PRO A 209 4.36 -15.37 23.55
CA PRO A 209 4.58 -16.80 23.73
C PRO A 209 3.26 -17.56 23.87
N PRO A 210 3.17 -18.81 23.34
CA PRO A 210 2.00 -19.68 23.47
C PRO A 210 1.59 -19.84 24.95
N HIS A 211 0.30 -20.05 25.20
CA HIS A 211 -0.28 -20.30 26.53
C HIS A 211 -0.09 -19.19 27.56
N THR A 212 0.23 -17.96 27.10
CA THR A 212 0.27 -16.80 27.99
C THR A 212 -1.11 -16.14 28.11
N THR A 213 -1.40 -15.58 29.30
CA THR A 213 -2.64 -14.82 29.52
C THR A 213 -2.80 -13.64 28.57
N ARG A 214 -1.69 -12.98 28.21
CA ARG A 214 -1.73 -11.89 27.20
C ARG A 214 -2.26 -12.39 25.88
N ARG A 215 -1.65 -13.45 25.34
CA ARG A 215 -2.03 -14.04 24.05
C ARG A 215 -3.50 -14.48 24.05
N ALA A 216 -3.91 -15.23 25.05
CA ALA A 216 -5.28 -15.71 25.16
C ALA A 216 -6.31 -14.56 25.20
N ARG A 217 -6.01 -13.51 25.96
CA ARG A 217 -6.89 -12.34 26.08
C ARG A 217 -7.00 -11.56 24.77
N VAL A 218 -5.89 -11.36 24.04
CA VAL A 218 -5.88 -10.67 22.74
C VAL A 218 -6.64 -11.47 21.71
N ILE A 219 -6.41 -12.78 21.63
CA ILE A 219 -7.17 -13.68 20.74
C ILE A 219 -8.66 -13.60 21.04
N LYS A 220 -9.04 -13.66 22.33
CA LYS A 220 -10.44 -13.53 22.73
C LYS A 220 -11.04 -12.21 22.26
N ALA A 221 -10.37 -11.08 22.45
CA ALA A 221 -10.86 -9.77 22.02
C ALA A 221 -11.06 -9.71 20.49
N LEU A 222 -10.11 -10.25 19.71
CA LEU A 222 -10.23 -10.34 18.27
C LEU A 222 -11.41 -11.22 17.84
N MET A 223 -11.61 -12.37 18.47
CA MET A 223 -12.76 -13.25 18.20
C MET A 223 -14.08 -12.56 18.57
N ASP A 224 -14.17 -11.89 19.70
CA ASP A 224 -15.37 -11.13 20.09
C ASP A 224 -15.67 -10.00 19.06
N ALA A 225 -14.64 -9.34 18.53
CA ALA A 225 -14.79 -8.32 17.49
C ALA A 225 -15.30 -8.92 16.17
N ILE A 226 -14.83 -10.13 15.79
CA ILE A 226 -15.35 -10.87 14.62
C ILE A 226 -16.84 -11.14 14.78
N PHE A 227 -17.25 -11.70 15.93
CA PHE A 227 -18.66 -11.98 16.20
C PHE A 227 -19.53 -10.72 16.29
N THR A 228 -18.93 -9.58 16.65
CA THR A 228 -19.62 -8.30 16.65
C THR A 228 -19.76 -7.74 15.24
N TRP A 229 -18.73 -7.84 14.41
CA TRP A 229 -18.72 -7.28 13.06
C TRP A 229 -19.69 -8.00 12.09
N GLN A 230 -19.78 -9.33 12.14
CA GLN A 230 -20.74 -10.16 11.39
C GLN A 230 -20.79 -9.86 9.88
N ASP A 231 -19.63 -9.64 9.27
CA ASP A 231 -19.48 -9.28 7.85
C ASP A 231 -20.25 -8.01 7.42
N ASP A 232 -20.59 -7.15 8.39
CA ASP A 232 -21.27 -5.87 8.17
C ASP A 232 -20.31 -4.69 8.42
N PRO A 233 -19.88 -3.97 7.36
CA PRO A 233 -19.06 -2.77 7.49
C PRO A 233 -19.63 -1.69 8.40
N GLY A 234 -20.97 -1.59 8.50
CA GLY A 234 -21.64 -0.63 9.40
C GLY A 234 -21.42 -0.88 10.88
N ARG A 235 -20.98 -2.08 11.25
CA ARG A 235 -20.67 -2.47 12.64
C ARG A 235 -19.20 -2.28 13.03
N SER A 236 -18.39 -1.67 12.17
CA SER A 236 -16.96 -1.50 12.41
C SER A 236 -16.65 -0.68 13.65
N THR A 237 -17.40 0.38 13.91
CA THR A 237 -17.24 1.20 15.14
C THR A 237 -17.53 0.37 16.41
N GLU A 238 -18.53 -0.50 16.38
CA GLU A 238 -18.87 -1.38 17.50
C GLU A 238 -17.76 -2.40 17.75
N ALA A 239 -17.27 -3.05 16.69
CA ALA A 239 -16.16 -4.00 16.77
C ALA A 239 -14.87 -3.36 17.31
N ARG A 240 -14.56 -2.12 16.88
CA ARG A 240 -13.42 -1.35 17.42
C ARG A 240 -13.50 -1.10 18.91
N ARG A 241 -14.71 -0.85 19.45
CA ARG A 241 -14.90 -0.69 20.91
C ARG A 241 -14.52 -1.94 21.69
N ILE A 242 -14.68 -3.13 21.10
CA ILE A 242 -14.24 -4.41 21.72
C ILE A 242 -12.71 -4.47 21.78
N LEU A 243 -12.01 -3.96 20.77
CA LEU A 243 -10.53 -4.01 20.71
C LEU A 243 -9.86 -2.92 21.55
N ALA A 244 -10.53 -1.79 21.75
CA ALA A 244 -9.97 -0.61 22.42
C ALA A 244 -9.33 -0.88 23.79
N PRO A 245 -9.88 -1.71 24.70
CA PRO A 245 -9.25 -2.01 26.00
C PRO A 245 -7.88 -2.71 25.87
N GLU A 246 -7.71 -3.57 24.87
CA GLU A 246 -6.43 -4.26 24.65
C GLU A 246 -5.39 -3.33 24.00
N LEU A 247 -5.81 -2.45 23.08
CA LEU A 247 -4.94 -1.43 22.48
C LEU A 247 -4.47 -0.39 23.53
N ALA A 248 -5.33 -0.01 24.46
CA ALA A 248 -5.01 0.95 25.52
C ALA A 248 -4.18 0.36 26.65
N ARG A 249 -3.95 -0.96 26.66
CA ARG A 249 -3.27 -1.64 27.76
C ARG A 249 -1.78 -1.30 27.80
N LYS A 250 -1.35 -0.78 28.93
CA LYS A 250 0.06 -0.47 29.17
C LYS A 250 0.91 -1.74 29.21
N ALA A 251 2.16 -1.60 28.82
CA ALA A 251 3.18 -2.62 29.01
C ALA A 251 3.34 -2.97 30.52
N SER A 252 3.81 -4.19 30.83
CA SER A 252 4.11 -4.57 32.21
C SER A 252 5.27 -3.74 32.75
N ALA A 253 5.34 -3.59 34.09
CA ALA A 253 6.45 -2.87 34.75
C ALA A 253 7.84 -3.49 34.44
N SER A 254 7.87 -4.75 34.04
CA SER A 254 9.11 -5.46 33.64
C SER A 254 9.36 -5.41 32.12
N ALA A 255 8.55 -4.71 31.34
CA ALA A 255 8.79 -4.56 29.92
C ALA A 255 10.01 -3.68 29.70
N MET A 256 10.78 -4.02 28.65
CA MET A 256 11.91 -3.22 28.21
C MET A 256 11.42 -1.87 27.69
N GLU A 257 12.10 -0.81 28.09
CA GLU A 257 11.88 0.50 27.49
C GLU A 257 12.51 0.54 26.09
N MET A 258 11.76 1.01 25.12
CA MET A 258 12.23 1.12 23.74
C MET A 258 12.08 2.55 23.25
N VAL A 259 13.15 3.10 22.70
CA VAL A 259 13.15 4.36 21.97
C VAL A 259 13.23 4.03 20.50
N ALA A 260 12.20 4.42 19.73
CA ALA A 260 12.18 4.28 18.28
C ALA A 260 12.54 5.61 17.62
N THR A 261 13.55 5.58 16.75
CA THR A 261 13.95 6.74 15.96
C THR A 261 13.72 6.41 14.48
N GLY A 262 13.00 7.31 13.76
CA GLY A 262 12.81 7.17 12.34
C GLY A 262 14.15 7.24 11.60
N HIS A 263 14.32 6.36 10.62
CA HIS A 263 15.50 6.31 9.78
C HIS A 263 15.12 5.95 8.34
N ALA A 264 15.73 6.62 7.37
CA ALA A 264 15.58 6.34 5.96
C ALA A 264 16.96 6.16 5.34
N HIS A 265 17.42 4.92 5.22
CA HIS A 265 18.68 4.59 4.57
C HIS A 265 18.51 4.52 3.06
N ILE A 266 19.34 5.24 2.32
CA ILE A 266 19.40 5.20 0.86
C ILE A 266 20.84 5.01 0.44
N ASP A 267 21.15 3.86 -0.19
CA ASP A 267 22.43 3.65 -0.85
C ASP A 267 22.51 4.56 -2.08
N THR A 268 23.62 5.27 -2.23
CA THR A 268 23.86 6.15 -3.38
C THR A 268 24.63 5.41 -4.44
N GLY A 269 23.97 5.04 -5.54
CA GLY A 269 24.58 4.32 -6.65
C GLY A 269 24.94 2.86 -6.33
N TRP A 270 24.03 2.10 -5.78
CA TRP A 270 24.23 0.68 -5.47
C TRP A 270 23.85 -0.24 -6.65
N LEU A 271 22.63 -0.82 -6.64
CA LEU A 271 22.08 -1.60 -7.77
C LEU A 271 21.37 -0.69 -8.80
N TRP A 272 21.46 0.60 -8.63
CA TRP A 272 20.92 1.66 -9.49
C TRP A 272 21.94 2.77 -9.68
N ARG A 273 21.71 3.61 -10.68
CA ARG A 273 22.61 4.72 -11.01
C ARG A 273 22.49 5.85 -9.97
N VAL A 274 23.52 6.67 -9.86
CA VAL A 274 23.51 7.85 -8.96
C VAL A 274 22.32 8.76 -9.23
N ARG A 275 21.97 8.99 -10.52
CA ARG A 275 20.82 9.80 -10.89
C ARG A 275 19.50 9.23 -10.39
N ASP A 276 19.38 7.89 -10.28
CA ASP A 276 18.17 7.24 -9.78
C ASP A 276 18.01 7.44 -8.27
N SER A 277 19.12 7.67 -7.54
CA SER A 277 19.12 7.98 -6.11
C SER A 277 18.36 9.28 -5.80
N ILE A 278 18.38 10.27 -6.68
CA ILE A 278 17.65 11.53 -6.51
C ILE A 278 16.15 11.27 -6.43
N GLY A 279 15.60 10.51 -7.40
CA GLY A 279 14.19 10.12 -7.39
C GLY A 279 13.82 9.23 -6.20
N LYS A 280 14.75 8.34 -5.76
CA LYS A 280 14.57 7.55 -4.55
C LYS A 280 14.50 8.43 -3.31
N CYS A 281 15.38 9.42 -3.18
CA CYS A 281 15.35 10.39 -2.08
C CYS A 281 14.00 11.12 -2.03
N ALA A 282 13.54 11.66 -3.16
CA ALA A 282 12.28 12.38 -3.22
C ALA A 282 11.10 11.50 -2.75
N ARG A 283 11.02 10.24 -3.23
CA ARG A 283 9.98 9.30 -2.81
C ARG A 283 10.12 8.88 -1.35
N THR A 284 11.34 8.72 -0.85
CA THR A 284 11.59 8.34 0.54
C THR A 284 11.21 9.46 1.49
N PHE A 285 11.60 10.70 1.17
CA PHE A 285 11.24 11.87 2.00
C PHE A 285 9.73 12.12 2.02
N ALA A 286 9.05 11.92 0.90
CA ALA A 286 7.60 12.01 0.84
C ALA A 286 6.86 10.88 1.61
N ALA A 287 7.58 9.84 2.05
CA ALA A 287 7.03 8.73 2.83
C ALA A 287 7.28 8.87 4.34
N GLN A 288 8.15 9.80 4.76
CA GLN A 288 8.44 10.13 6.17
C GLN A 288 7.49 11.16 6.71
#